data_f61d5a1d11e4842ff81b8c1f343941e7
#
_entry.id   f61d5a1d11e4842ff81b8c1f343941e7
#
_cell.length_a   1.000
_cell.length_b   1.000
_cell.length_c   1.000
_cell.angle_alpha   90.00
_cell.angle_beta   90.00
_cell.angle_gamma   90.00
#
_symmetry.space_group_name_H-M   'P 1'
#
loop_
_entity.id
_entity.type
_entity.pdbx_description
1 polymer ?
#
loop_
_entity_poly.entity_id
_entity_poly.type
_entity_poly.pdbx_seq_one_letter_code
_entity_poly.pdbx_strand_id
1 'polypeptide(L)'
;MKQFSDQTQKIIDDHKGDFDSRTYDEFVRKQGGYNAYIRSLGGIFKEWAGKTAHVKTAKGLQDIAEYVFGLMSIWGFDYNNGKTYVRWKDHPFYSAGLTGRCNWGRIDDLCSNSSKGRTTNCNYGIDSLLYKSGLLGQQGTPSNCNAYKSIVYNLKCPVIRNIQSLQVGDIIQFFHSPVTTSNPNDWKGWGHVCVVGEIINGKIILFDAGSRFINSGKYKFVFSVDKDNRPTGTYGNYDGWVAERICNLIGSKDDSIKDRSNSDLAVGILHGEYGSGQDRKDLLQDRYDTAQKLVNWYLKPEGRNDYLIACAMFVLRGFAGNGDIRKEYFGSDYDDVQSKVNWILSDLFEKDVDFLAMEVLNGLWRSGPDRKKALTDAGHDYDQIQSKVNLILS
;
A
#
# COMPACT_ATOMS: atom_id res chain seq x y z
N MET A 1 -3.26 -10.05 17.95
CA MET A 1 -2.67 -8.98 17.10
C MET A 1 -2.73 -7.69 17.90
N LYS A 2 -1.58 -7.02 18.09
CA LYS A 2 -1.52 -5.76 18.84
C LYS A 2 -2.17 -4.65 18.01
N GLN A 3 -3.08 -3.89 18.60
CA GLN A 3 -3.81 -2.83 17.90
C GLN A 3 -3.03 -1.52 17.96
N PHE A 4 -2.83 -0.98 19.15
CA PHE A 4 -2.02 0.21 19.39
C PHE A 4 -0.71 -0.15 20.11
N SER A 5 0.28 0.73 20.05
CA SER A 5 1.44 0.67 20.93
C SER A 5 1.00 0.92 22.38
N ASP A 6 1.80 0.44 23.34
CA ASP A 6 1.45 0.64 24.78
C ASP A 6 1.37 2.12 25.14
N GLN A 7 2.25 2.94 24.55
CA GLN A 7 2.24 4.39 24.74
C GLN A 7 0.95 5.02 24.20
N THR A 8 0.55 4.66 22.97
CA THR A 8 -0.67 5.19 22.37
C THR A 8 -1.91 4.72 23.14
N GLN A 9 -1.97 3.45 23.53
CA GLN A 9 -3.09 2.93 24.31
C GLN A 9 -3.22 3.66 25.63
N LYS A 10 -2.11 3.91 26.33
CA LYS A 10 -2.13 4.68 27.57
C LYS A 10 -2.68 6.10 27.35
N ILE A 11 -2.25 6.79 26.30
CA ILE A 11 -2.75 8.13 25.98
C ILE A 11 -4.26 8.07 25.68
N ILE A 12 -4.72 7.08 24.93
CA ILE A 12 -6.15 6.89 24.64
C ILE A 12 -6.93 6.71 25.94
N ASP A 13 -6.46 5.87 26.85
CA ASP A 13 -7.14 5.58 28.12
C ASP A 13 -7.17 6.80 29.04
N ASP A 14 -6.07 7.56 29.11
CA ASP A 14 -5.94 8.77 29.92
C ASP A 14 -6.86 9.92 29.42
N HIS A 15 -7.13 9.97 28.12
CA HIS A 15 -7.89 11.04 27.46
C HIS A 15 -9.28 10.63 26.94
N LYS A 16 -9.66 9.39 27.16
CA LYS A 16 -10.97 8.87 26.81
C LYS A 16 -12.06 9.51 27.67
N GLY A 17 -12.68 10.52 27.17
CA GLY A 17 -13.70 11.29 27.92
C GLY A 17 -13.39 12.77 28.02
N ASP A 18 -12.26 13.23 27.51
CA ASP A 18 -11.96 14.65 27.38
C ASP A 18 -13.05 15.39 26.57
N PHE A 19 -13.80 14.64 25.77
CA PHE A 19 -14.85 15.19 24.91
C PHE A 19 -16.25 14.88 25.44
N ASP A 20 -16.82 15.83 26.15
CA ASP A 20 -18.25 15.98 26.24
C ASP A 20 -18.74 16.87 25.10
N SER A 21 -19.76 16.43 24.39
CA SER A 21 -20.31 17.11 23.23
C SER A 21 -20.63 18.59 23.45
N ARG A 22 -20.95 18.98 24.68
CA ARG A 22 -21.38 20.35 25.04
C ARG A 22 -20.21 21.31 25.30
N THR A 23 -19.03 20.79 25.58
CA THR A 23 -17.87 21.58 25.98
C THR A 23 -16.70 21.49 25.00
N TYR A 24 -16.87 20.71 23.94
CA TYR A 24 -15.79 20.35 23.03
C TYR A 24 -15.09 21.57 22.40
N ASP A 25 -15.82 22.44 21.73
CA ASP A 25 -15.24 23.63 21.09
C ASP A 25 -14.59 24.58 22.09
N GLU A 26 -15.19 24.71 23.28
CA GLU A 26 -14.63 25.52 24.34
C GLU A 26 -13.36 24.91 24.90
N PHE A 27 -13.38 23.59 25.14
CA PHE A 27 -12.20 22.85 25.59
C PHE A 27 -11.04 23.01 24.61
N VAL A 28 -11.26 22.73 23.34
CA VAL A 28 -10.23 22.84 22.31
C VAL A 28 -9.71 24.27 22.15
N ARG A 29 -10.59 25.26 22.20
CA ARG A 29 -10.20 26.67 22.14
C ARG A 29 -9.33 27.08 23.32
N LYS A 30 -9.64 26.62 24.55
CA LYS A 30 -8.79 26.82 25.73
C LYS A 30 -7.40 26.20 25.59
N GLN A 31 -7.27 25.13 24.80
CA GLN A 31 -6.01 24.47 24.49
C GLN A 31 -5.24 25.13 23.34
N GLY A 32 -5.75 26.21 22.74
CA GLY A 32 -5.12 26.87 21.58
C GLY A 32 -5.47 26.25 20.23
N GLY A 33 -6.57 25.51 20.15
CA GLY A 33 -7.07 24.87 18.93
C GLY A 33 -6.70 23.39 18.80
N TYR A 34 -7.23 22.73 17.76
CA TYR A 34 -7.10 21.28 17.58
C TYR A 34 -5.68 20.78 17.55
N ASN A 35 -4.85 21.38 16.72
CA ASN A 35 -3.46 20.95 16.59
C ASN A 35 -2.66 21.14 17.89
N ALA A 36 -2.98 22.17 18.68
CA ALA A 36 -2.35 22.39 19.98
C ALA A 36 -2.79 21.31 20.98
N TYR A 37 -4.09 21.03 21.04
CA TYR A 37 -4.63 19.93 21.85
C TYR A 37 -4.01 18.59 21.47
N ILE A 38 -4.02 18.23 20.17
CA ILE A 38 -3.46 16.95 19.72
C ILE A 38 -1.97 16.85 20.06
N ARG A 39 -1.20 17.92 19.91
CA ARG A 39 0.22 17.92 20.32
C ARG A 39 0.39 17.74 21.82
N SER A 40 -0.53 18.23 22.65
CA SER A 40 -0.46 18.09 24.10
C SER A 40 -0.66 16.65 24.57
N LEU A 41 -1.29 15.78 23.76
CA LEU A 41 -1.44 14.35 24.02
C LEU A 41 -0.08 13.63 24.09
N GLY A 42 0.93 14.12 23.38
CA GLY A 42 2.24 13.48 23.33
C GLY A 42 2.35 12.35 22.31
N GLY A 43 3.47 11.62 22.35
CA GLY A 43 3.71 10.47 21.49
C GLY A 43 3.42 10.73 20.02
N ILE A 44 2.82 9.76 19.34
CA ILE A 44 2.48 9.83 17.92
C ILE A 44 1.52 10.99 17.58
N PHE A 45 0.68 11.40 18.54
CA PHE A 45 -0.23 12.52 18.35
C PHE A 45 0.52 13.84 18.24
N LYS A 46 1.54 14.04 19.07
CA LYS A 46 2.42 15.22 18.97
C LYS A 46 3.18 15.23 17.65
N GLU A 47 3.63 14.08 17.21
CA GLU A 47 4.40 13.95 15.96
C GLU A 47 3.57 14.30 14.73
N TRP A 48 2.34 13.82 14.63
CA TRP A 48 1.52 13.90 13.43
C TRP A 48 0.48 15.04 13.41
N ALA A 49 0.32 15.78 14.49
CA ALA A 49 -0.65 16.88 14.56
C ALA A 49 -0.37 17.94 13.47
N GLY A 50 -1.34 18.19 12.61
CA GLY A 50 -1.25 19.16 11.52
C GLY A 50 -0.30 18.79 10.38
N LYS A 51 0.29 17.59 10.38
CA LYS A 51 1.20 17.14 9.32
C LYS A 51 0.48 16.21 8.33
N THR A 52 0.92 16.29 7.09
CA THR A 52 0.72 15.27 6.05
C THR A 52 2.10 14.91 5.50
N ALA A 53 2.28 13.68 5.06
CA ALA A 53 3.53 13.24 4.45
C ALA A 53 3.24 12.17 3.40
N HIS A 54 4.05 12.13 2.36
CA HIS A 54 4.06 10.98 1.47
C HIS A 54 4.68 9.81 2.22
N VAL A 55 3.85 8.86 2.58
CA VAL A 55 4.30 7.65 3.27
C VAL A 55 4.80 6.67 2.24
N LYS A 56 6.04 6.23 2.43
CA LYS A 56 6.72 5.33 1.51
C LYS A 56 6.98 3.94 2.09
N THR A 57 6.65 3.72 3.36
CA THR A 57 6.92 2.46 4.06
C THR A 57 5.69 1.91 4.79
N ALA A 58 5.63 0.59 4.93
CA ALA A 58 4.59 -0.06 5.73
C ALA A 58 4.57 0.46 7.18
N LYS A 59 5.75 0.74 7.75
CA LYS A 59 5.87 1.34 9.08
C LYS A 59 5.23 2.72 9.14
N GLY A 60 5.47 3.57 8.14
CA GLY A 60 4.83 4.88 8.06
C GLY A 60 3.30 4.80 7.97
N LEU A 61 2.75 3.83 7.22
CA LEU A 61 1.30 3.59 7.19
C LEU A 61 0.78 3.16 8.55
N GLN A 62 1.50 2.28 9.26
CA GLN A 62 1.13 1.84 10.60
C GLN A 62 1.12 3.01 11.58
N ASP A 63 2.13 3.89 11.53
CA ASP A 63 2.22 5.06 12.39
C ASP A 63 1.06 6.03 12.15
N ILE A 64 0.71 6.29 10.89
CA ILE A 64 -0.44 7.14 10.55
C ILE A 64 -1.75 6.46 10.93
N ALA A 65 -1.88 5.15 10.74
CA ALA A 65 -3.06 4.41 11.18
C ALA A 65 -3.21 4.50 12.72
N GLU A 66 -2.13 4.32 13.45
CA GLU A 66 -2.13 4.47 14.92
C GLU A 66 -2.55 5.89 15.34
N TYR A 67 -2.07 6.92 14.63
CA TYR A 67 -2.50 8.30 14.85
C TYR A 67 -3.99 8.50 14.56
N VAL A 68 -4.46 8.12 13.36
CA VAL A 68 -5.85 8.34 12.93
C VAL A 68 -6.84 7.56 13.80
N PHE A 69 -6.62 6.26 13.97
CA PHE A 69 -7.52 5.40 14.74
C PHE A 69 -7.39 5.65 16.23
N GLY A 70 -6.22 6.06 16.72
CA GLY A 70 -6.02 6.50 18.09
C GLY A 70 -6.81 7.77 18.43
N LEU A 71 -6.77 8.80 17.57
CA LEU A 71 -7.63 9.99 17.75
C LEU A 71 -9.11 9.64 17.71
N MET A 72 -9.52 8.78 16.78
CA MET A 72 -10.91 8.30 16.74
C MET A 72 -11.30 7.63 18.06
N SER A 73 -10.40 6.89 18.69
CA SER A 73 -10.63 6.24 19.98
C SER A 73 -10.73 7.24 21.14
N ILE A 74 -9.86 8.26 21.19
CA ILE A 74 -9.91 9.34 22.18
C ILE A 74 -11.24 10.09 22.07
N TRP A 75 -11.66 10.39 20.86
CA TRP A 75 -12.91 11.08 20.59
C TRP A 75 -14.16 10.25 20.93
N GLY A 76 -13.96 8.94 21.21
CA GLY A 76 -15.02 8.08 21.69
C GLY A 76 -16.13 7.89 20.67
N PHE A 77 -15.78 7.54 19.44
CA PHE A 77 -16.74 7.13 18.44
C PHE A 77 -17.51 5.90 18.93
N ASP A 78 -18.65 6.13 19.54
CA ASP A 78 -19.48 5.08 20.09
C ASP A 78 -20.64 4.77 19.13
N TYR A 79 -20.50 3.65 18.44
CA TYR A 79 -21.55 3.12 17.55
C TYR A 79 -22.43 2.18 18.34
N ASN A 80 -23.15 2.70 19.34
CA ASN A 80 -23.84 1.86 20.27
C ASN A 80 -25.12 1.26 19.68
N ASN A 81 -25.06 -0.03 19.36
CA ASN A 81 -26.19 -0.95 19.17
C ASN A 81 -27.31 -0.48 18.23
N GLY A 82 -26.98 0.09 17.08
CA GLY A 82 -28.00 0.58 16.15
C GLY A 82 -28.84 1.74 16.68
N LYS A 83 -28.60 2.15 17.91
CA LYS A 83 -29.07 3.41 18.50
C LYS A 83 -27.98 4.45 18.28
N THR A 84 -27.74 4.63 17.07
CA THR A 84 -26.87 5.56 16.46
C THR A 84 -26.68 6.83 17.23
N TYR A 85 -25.43 7.13 17.54
CA TYR A 85 -25.02 8.49 17.70
C TYR A 85 -25.69 9.28 18.83
N VAL A 86 -26.27 8.65 19.82
CA VAL A 86 -26.88 9.36 20.96
C VAL A 86 -25.85 10.26 21.65
N ARG A 87 -24.59 9.83 21.62
CA ARG A 87 -23.46 10.62 22.13
C ARG A 87 -22.97 11.66 21.14
N TRP A 88 -23.27 11.48 19.85
CA TRP A 88 -22.69 12.24 18.73
C TRP A 88 -23.65 13.23 18.09
N LYS A 89 -24.95 13.05 18.22
CA LYS A 89 -25.91 13.96 17.55
C LYS A 89 -25.74 15.42 17.97
N ASP A 90 -25.19 15.65 19.15
CA ASP A 90 -24.92 16.96 19.69
C ASP A 90 -23.43 17.34 19.66
N HIS A 91 -22.60 16.47 19.06
CA HIS A 91 -21.15 16.65 18.98
C HIS A 91 -20.76 17.31 17.65
N PRO A 92 -19.76 18.22 17.64
CA PRO A 92 -19.33 18.88 16.40
C PRO A 92 -18.87 17.92 15.29
N PHE A 93 -18.48 16.70 15.64
CA PHE A 93 -18.13 15.66 14.67
C PHE A 93 -19.32 14.89 14.10
N TYR A 94 -20.49 15.07 14.68
CA TYR A 94 -21.68 14.40 14.16
C TYR A 94 -22.11 15.03 12.85
N SER A 95 -22.22 14.21 11.84
CA SER A 95 -22.80 14.64 10.58
C SER A 95 -24.30 14.52 10.66
N ALA A 96 -24.99 15.61 10.59
CA ALA A 96 -26.43 15.66 10.52
C ALA A 96 -27.02 14.98 9.27
N GLY A 97 -26.21 14.37 8.46
CA GLY A 97 -26.64 13.67 7.27
C GLY A 97 -25.77 12.46 6.97
N LEU A 98 -26.35 11.29 7.02
CA LEU A 98 -25.88 10.12 6.28
C LEU A 98 -25.69 10.41 4.77
N THR A 99 -26.02 11.59 4.34
CA THR A 99 -25.85 12.14 2.99
C THR A 99 -24.43 12.65 2.74
N GLY A 100 -23.54 12.36 3.66
CA GLY A 100 -22.14 12.18 3.44
C GLY A 100 -21.38 13.14 2.55
N ARG A 101 -21.14 14.35 3.00
CA ARG A 101 -19.98 15.09 2.52
C ARG A 101 -18.86 14.90 3.53
N CYS A 102 -18.01 13.90 3.31
CA CYS A 102 -16.77 13.77 4.05
C CYS A 102 -15.82 14.89 3.58
N ASN A 103 -15.21 15.59 4.50
CA ASN A 103 -14.00 16.33 4.17
C ASN A 103 -12.87 15.31 4.25
N TRP A 104 -12.41 14.92 3.11
CA TRP A 104 -11.33 13.98 2.96
C TRP A 104 -10.13 14.41 3.79
N GLY A 105 -9.66 13.50 4.63
CA GLY A 105 -8.38 13.59 5.25
C GLY A 105 -8.14 14.73 6.26
N ARG A 106 -9.14 15.43 6.68
CA ARG A 106 -8.98 16.49 7.67
C ARG A 106 -9.33 16.04 9.07
N ILE A 107 -8.68 14.98 9.52
CA ILE A 107 -8.93 14.50 10.87
C ILE A 107 -8.58 15.54 11.93
N ASP A 108 -7.60 16.39 11.68
CA ASP A 108 -7.20 17.47 12.57
C ASP A 108 -8.20 18.65 12.56
N ASP A 109 -8.97 18.76 11.47
CA ASP A 109 -9.97 19.83 11.28
C ASP A 109 -11.39 19.35 11.49
N LEU A 110 -11.59 18.16 12.03
CA LEU A 110 -12.90 17.53 12.20
C LEU A 110 -13.93 18.45 12.81
N CYS A 111 -13.49 19.30 13.73
CA CYS A 111 -14.34 20.15 14.51
C CYS A 111 -14.51 21.56 13.94
N SER A 112 -13.72 21.95 12.96
CA SER A 112 -13.77 23.30 12.40
C SER A 112 -15.09 23.62 11.66
N ASN A 113 -15.98 22.64 11.50
CA ASN A 113 -17.24 22.79 10.75
C ASN A 113 -18.41 22.19 11.53
N SER A 114 -18.64 22.72 12.71
CA SER A 114 -19.67 22.27 13.66
C SER A 114 -21.10 22.32 13.11
N SER A 115 -21.39 23.19 12.13
CA SER A 115 -22.75 23.35 11.59
C SER A 115 -23.21 22.19 10.69
N LYS A 116 -22.30 21.32 10.26
CA LYS A 116 -22.63 20.23 9.33
C LYS A 116 -22.40 18.84 9.92
N GLY A 117 -21.97 18.74 11.16
CA GLY A 117 -21.66 17.51 11.87
C GLY A 117 -21.08 16.43 10.98
N ARG A 118 -20.29 15.49 11.50
CA ARG A 118 -19.63 14.48 10.69
C ARG A 118 -19.78 13.12 11.34
N THR A 119 -20.20 12.15 10.56
CA THR A 119 -20.17 10.77 11.00
C THR A 119 -18.83 10.18 10.72
N THR A 120 -18.27 9.50 11.68
CA THR A 120 -17.21 8.55 11.43
C THR A 120 -17.80 7.30 10.84
N ASN A 121 -17.30 6.93 9.72
CA ASN A 121 -17.60 5.66 9.05
C ASN A 121 -16.33 5.12 8.38
N CYS A 122 -16.45 3.97 7.76
CA CYS A 122 -15.34 3.34 7.05
C CYS A 122 -14.69 4.28 6.03
N ASN A 123 -15.48 5.03 5.27
CA ASN A 123 -14.95 6.00 4.31
C ASN A 123 -14.10 7.06 4.99
N TYR A 124 -14.61 7.67 6.04
CA TYR A 124 -13.93 8.78 6.69
C TYR A 124 -12.59 8.36 7.31
N GLY A 125 -12.54 7.20 7.96
CA GLY A 125 -11.31 6.68 8.55
C GLY A 125 -10.26 6.36 7.47
N ILE A 126 -10.67 5.74 6.38
CA ILE A 126 -9.76 5.43 5.27
C ILE A 126 -9.33 6.71 4.54
N ASP A 127 -10.23 7.64 4.28
CA ASP A 127 -9.91 8.92 3.66
C ASP A 127 -8.92 9.72 4.50
N SER A 128 -9.11 9.74 5.82
CA SER A 128 -8.19 10.40 6.75
C SER A 128 -6.80 9.77 6.73
N LEU A 129 -6.74 8.43 6.70
CA LEU A 129 -5.50 7.68 6.58
C LEU A 129 -4.78 8.00 5.28
N LEU A 130 -5.48 7.96 4.15
CA LEU A 130 -4.92 8.20 2.83
C LEU A 130 -4.46 9.65 2.64
N TYR A 131 -5.22 10.60 3.18
CA TYR A 131 -4.83 12.00 3.16
C TYR A 131 -3.58 12.27 4.00
N LYS A 132 -3.56 11.78 5.25
CA LYS A 132 -2.40 11.92 6.13
C LYS A 132 -1.15 11.28 5.56
N SER A 133 -1.31 10.19 4.84
CA SER A 133 -0.21 9.51 4.15
C SER A 133 0.22 10.18 2.85
N GLY A 134 -0.44 11.27 2.45
CA GLY A 134 -0.13 11.98 1.20
C GLY A 134 -0.51 11.24 -0.07
N LEU A 135 -1.30 10.15 0.04
CA LEU A 135 -1.75 9.35 -1.12
C LEU A 135 -2.95 9.95 -1.82
N LEU A 136 -3.80 10.65 -1.09
CA LEU A 136 -4.92 11.40 -1.63
C LEU A 136 -4.80 12.86 -1.26
N GLY A 137 -4.80 13.72 -2.26
CA GLY A 137 -4.94 15.18 -2.08
C GLY A 137 -6.39 15.56 -1.79
N GLN A 138 -6.60 16.80 -1.32
CA GLN A 138 -7.95 17.35 -1.15
C GLN A 138 -8.64 17.67 -2.46
N GLN A 139 -7.88 17.90 -3.52
CA GLN A 139 -8.40 18.28 -4.83
C GLN A 139 -8.92 17.04 -5.55
N GLY A 140 -10.13 17.12 -6.07
CA GLY A 140 -10.78 16.05 -6.82
C GLY A 140 -11.56 15.06 -5.96
N THR A 141 -11.69 15.30 -4.67
CA THR A 141 -12.56 14.48 -3.82
C THR A 141 -14.02 14.68 -4.21
N PRO A 142 -14.77 13.61 -4.39
CA PRO A 142 -16.17 13.73 -4.75
C PRO A 142 -16.97 14.39 -3.63
N SER A 143 -18.03 15.05 -4.00
CA SER A 143 -18.94 15.72 -3.06
C SER A 143 -19.70 14.75 -2.15
N ASN A 144 -19.58 13.45 -2.38
CA ASN A 144 -20.15 12.38 -1.57
C ASN A 144 -19.07 11.33 -1.30
N CYS A 145 -19.09 10.72 -0.13
CA CYS A 145 -18.11 9.76 0.36
C CYS A 145 -18.15 8.38 -0.32
N ASN A 146 -18.41 8.33 -1.59
CA ASN A 146 -18.31 7.10 -2.35
C ASN A 146 -16.87 6.90 -2.81
N ALA A 147 -16.02 6.52 -1.86
CA ALA A 147 -14.58 6.31 -2.08
C ALA A 147 -14.33 5.39 -3.29
N TYR A 148 -15.14 4.33 -3.45
CA TYR A 148 -14.93 3.36 -4.49
C TYR A 148 -14.94 3.93 -5.90
N LYS A 149 -15.94 4.71 -6.26
CA LYS A 149 -15.98 5.32 -7.60
C LYS A 149 -14.90 6.36 -7.78
N SER A 150 -14.57 7.10 -6.72
CA SER A 150 -13.57 8.15 -6.78
C SER A 150 -12.17 7.62 -7.05
N ILE A 151 -11.76 6.57 -6.35
CA ILE A 151 -10.44 5.98 -6.51
C ILE A 151 -10.29 5.42 -7.91
N VAL A 152 -11.27 4.66 -8.39
CA VAL A 152 -11.19 4.03 -9.71
C VAL A 152 -11.32 5.04 -10.84
N TYR A 153 -12.29 5.96 -10.75
CA TYR A 153 -12.54 6.90 -11.87
C TYR A 153 -11.61 8.11 -11.87
N ASN A 154 -11.27 8.64 -10.70
CA ASN A 154 -10.44 9.84 -10.61
C ASN A 154 -8.95 9.52 -10.57
N LEU A 155 -8.55 8.47 -9.89
CA LEU A 155 -7.15 8.06 -9.77
C LEU A 155 -6.76 7.01 -10.82
N LYS A 156 -7.74 6.43 -11.53
CA LYS A 156 -7.52 5.40 -12.56
C LYS A 156 -6.64 4.25 -12.08
N CYS A 157 -6.86 3.83 -10.85
CA CYS A 157 -6.07 2.77 -10.24
C CYS A 157 -6.40 1.41 -10.85
N PRO A 158 -5.43 0.51 -10.99
CA PRO A 158 -5.68 -0.88 -11.36
C PRO A 158 -6.63 -1.56 -10.39
N VAL A 159 -7.56 -2.34 -10.91
CA VAL A 159 -8.54 -3.12 -10.15
C VAL A 159 -8.00 -4.52 -9.92
N ILE A 160 -8.05 -4.99 -8.67
CA ILE A 160 -7.54 -6.29 -8.22
C ILE A 160 -8.71 -7.12 -7.69
N ARG A 161 -8.81 -8.35 -8.13
CA ARG A 161 -9.86 -9.31 -7.73
C ARG A 161 -9.28 -10.64 -7.25
N ASN A 162 -7.96 -10.77 -7.21
CA ASN A 162 -7.26 -11.93 -6.68
C ASN A 162 -6.64 -11.56 -5.33
N ILE A 163 -7.04 -12.28 -4.26
CA ILE A 163 -6.54 -12.03 -2.90
C ILE A 163 -5.02 -12.19 -2.79
N GLN A 164 -4.43 -13.07 -3.60
CA GLN A 164 -2.99 -13.32 -3.62
C GLN A 164 -2.21 -12.15 -4.23
N SER A 165 -2.85 -11.32 -5.04
CA SER A 165 -2.24 -10.16 -5.68
C SER A 165 -2.30 -8.90 -4.81
N LEU A 166 -2.92 -8.95 -3.64
CA LEU A 166 -3.05 -7.79 -2.74
C LEU A 166 -1.70 -7.35 -2.19
N GLN A 167 -1.55 -6.04 -2.07
CA GLN A 167 -0.37 -5.40 -1.49
C GLN A 167 -0.78 -4.41 -0.40
N VAL A 168 0.15 -4.13 0.52
CA VAL A 168 -0.07 -3.09 1.54
C VAL A 168 -0.37 -1.76 0.86
N GLY A 169 -1.42 -1.08 1.30
CA GLY A 169 -1.94 0.16 0.72
C GLY A 169 -3.08 -0.02 -0.28
N ASP A 170 -3.34 -1.22 -0.79
CA ASP A 170 -4.52 -1.46 -1.64
C ASP A 170 -5.81 -1.14 -0.87
N ILE A 171 -6.73 -0.45 -1.53
CA ILE A 171 -8.05 -0.14 -0.96
C ILE A 171 -9.01 -1.25 -1.32
N ILE A 172 -9.55 -1.93 -0.33
CA ILE A 172 -10.55 -2.99 -0.53
C ILE A 172 -11.94 -2.44 -0.31
N GLN A 173 -12.83 -2.75 -1.24
CA GLN A 173 -14.23 -2.42 -1.20
C GLN A 173 -15.07 -3.67 -1.18
N PHE A 174 -16.11 -3.68 -0.35
CA PHE A 174 -17.01 -4.80 -0.15
C PHE A 174 -18.40 -4.51 -0.66
N PHE A 175 -19.06 -5.52 -1.20
CA PHE A 175 -20.36 -5.42 -1.85
C PHE A 175 -21.32 -6.51 -1.35
N HIS A 176 -22.60 -6.16 -1.23
CA HIS A 176 -23.69 -7.12 -0.96
C HIS A 176 -24.18 -7.84 -2.24
N SER A 177 -23.39 -7.77 -3.29
CA SER A 177 -23.61 -8.51 -4.54
C SER A 177 -22.25 -9.01 -5.05
N PRO A 178 -22.21 -10.15 -5.73
CA PRO A 178 -20.97 -10.63 -6.32
C PRO A 178 -20.36 -9.61 -7.29
N VAL A 179 -19.05 -9.45 -7.19
CA VAL A 179 -18.28 -8.64 -8.15
C VAL A 179 -17.66 -9.58 -9.17
N THR A 180 -18.21 -9.59 -10.38
CA THR A 180 -17.82 -10.51 -11.45
C THR A 180 -16.96 -9.87 -12.53
N THR A 181 -16.90 -8.53 -12.58
CA THR A 181 -16.16 -7.77 -13.59
C THR A 181 -15.24 -6.74 -12.92
N SER A 182 -14.25 -6.26 -13.66
CA SER A 182 -13.41 -5.13 -13.24
C SER A 182 -14.00 -3.77 -13.65
N ASN A 183 -15.17 -3.75 -14.29
CA ASN A 183 -15.84 -2.51 -14.66
C ASN A 183 -16.65 -1.96 -13.47
N PRO A 184 -16.32 -0.78 -12.94
CA PRO A 184 -17.01 -0.22 -11.79
C PRO A 184 -18.49 0.05 -11.98
N ASN A 185 -18.95 0.16 -13.23
CA ASN A 185 -20.37 0.38 -13.53
C ASN A 185 -21.24 -0.86 -13.23
N ASP A 186 -20.61 -2.03 -13.19
CA ASP A 186 -21.30 -3.30 -12.93
C ASP A 186 -21.39 -3.63 -11.43
N TRP A 187 -20.65 -2.91 -10.58
CA TRP A 187 -20.62 -3.16 -9.14
C TRP A 187 -21.87 -2.63 -8.47
N LYS A 188 -22.50 -3.48 -7.67
CA LYS A 188 -23.76 -3.18 -7.00
C LYS A 188 -23.69 -3.51 -5.51
N GLY A 189 -24.52 -2.81 -4.73
CA GLY A 189 -24.63 -3.10 -3.31
C GLY A 189 -23.39 -2.78 -2.51
N TRP A 190 -22.69 -1.68 -2.84
CA TRP A 190 -21.54 -1.23 -2.05
C TRP A 190 -21.89 -1.09 -0.57
N GLY A 191 -21.06 -1.65 0.30
CA GLY A 191 -21.32 -1.70 1.72
C GLY A 191 -20.20 -1.23 2.63
N HIS A 192 -18.93 -1.36 2.22
CA HIS A 192 -17.82 -1.09 3.11
C HIS A 192 -16.50 -0.85 2.38
N VAL A 193 -15.55 -0.18 3.04
CA VAL A 193 -14.21 0.07 2.53
C VAL A 193 -13.16 -0.06 3.64
N CYS A 194 -12.02 -0.66 3.29
CA CYS A 194 -10.86 -0.82 4.15
C CYS A 194 -9.57 -0.61 3.35
N VAL A 195 -8.44 -0.59 4.02
CA VAL A 195 -7.11 -0.59 3.39
C VAL A 195 -6.33 -1.82 3.82
N VAL A 196 -5.56 -2.41 2.92
CA VAL A 196 -4.57 -3.44 3.28
C VAL A 196 -3.45 -2.76 4.07
N GLY A 197 -3.43 -3.00 5.36
CA GLY A 197 -2.47 -2.36 6.27
C GLY A 197 -1.21 -3.19 6.51
N GLU A 198 -1.34 -4.52 6.50
CA GLU A 198 -0.22 -5.43 6.74
C GLU A 198 -0.42 -6.75 5.98
N ILE A 199 0.69 -7.37 5.58
CA ILE A 199 0.70 -8.76 5.10
C ILE A 199 1.75 -9.50 5.91
N ILE A 200 1.33 -10.42 6.79
CA ILE A 200 2.20 -11.13 7.72
C ILE A 200 2.01 -12.64 7.52
N ASN A 201 3.07 -13.35 7.13
CA ASN A 201 3.04 -14.79 6.89
C ASN A 201 1.88 -15.22 5.96
N GLY A 202 1.64 -14.46 4.88
CA GLY A 202 0.56 -14.69 3.92
C GLY A 202 -0.84 -14.31 4.42
N LYS A 203 -1.00 -13.82 5.65
CA LYS A 203 -2.27 -13.31 6.17
C LYS A 203 -2.41 -11.83 5.82
N ILE A 204 -3.52 -11.50 5.18
CA ILE A 204 -3.88 -10.14 4.83
C ILE A 204 -4.62 -9.50 5.99
N ILE A 205 -4.14 -8.35 6.42
CA ILE A 205 -4.67 -7.60 7.56
C ILE A 205 -5.17 -6.26 7.05
N LEU A 206 -6.45 -6.03 7.20
CA LEU A 206 -7.11 -4.78 6.83
C LEU A 206 -7.12 -3.82 8.02
N PHE A 207 -6.89 -2.55 7.73
CA PHE A 207 -7.18 -1.45 8.63
C PHE A 207 -8.59 -0.93 8.32
N ASP A 208 -9.43 -0.95 9.31
CA ASP A 208 -10.87 -0.74 9.20
C ASP A 208 -11.35 0.27 10.24
N ALA A 209 -12.11 1.26 9.81
CA ALA A 209 -12.75 2.27 10.65
C ALA A 209 -14.27 2.11 10.71
N GLY A 210 -14.80 0.95 10.34
CA GLY A 210 -16.24 0.68 10.35
C GLY A 210 -16.81 0.45 11.75
N SER A 211 -18.05 0.00 11.78
CA SER A 211 -18.79 -0.30 13.03
C SER A 211 -18.05 -1.27 13.95
N ARG A 212 -17.25 -2.17 13.40
CA ARG A 212 -16.43 -3.11 14.18
C ARG A 212 -15.36 -2.42 14.98
N PHE A 213 -14.67 -1.43 14.40
CA PHE A 213 -13.73 -0.57 15.11
C PHE A 213 -14.43 0.17 16.26
N ILE A 214 -15.52 0.83 15.93
CA ILE A 214 -16.29 1.66 16.87
C ILE A 214 -16.75 0.85 18.08
N ASN A 215 -17.23 -0.38 17.84
CA ASN A 215 -17.73 -1.25 18.91
C ASN A 215 -16.62 -1.92 19.75
N SER A 216 -15.44 -2.14 19.18
CA SER A 216 -14.39 -2.93 19.83
C SER A 216 -13.09 -2.17 20.11
N GLY A 217 -12.90 -0.97 19.56
CA GLY A 217 -11.64 -0.24 19.56
C GLY A 217 -10.53 -0.93 18.75
N LYS A 218 -10.88 -1.93 17.92
CA LYS A 218 -9.92 -2.68 17.10
C LYS A 218 -10.02 -2.20 15.67
N TYR A 219 -8.89 -1.88 15.06
CA TYR A 219 -8.84 -1.45 13.66
C TYR A 219 -8.13 -2.43 12.73
N LYS A 220 -7.54 -3.52 13.26
CA LYS A 220 -6.84 -4.54 12.48
C LYS A 220 -7.67 -5.82 12.44
N PHE A 221 -8.07 -6.24 11.24
CA PHE A 221 -8.86 -7.44 11.02
C PHE A 221 -8.27 -8.31 9.93
N VAL A 222 -8.32 -9.63 10.10
CA VAL A 222 -7.87 -10.57 9.07
C VAL A 222 -8.91 -10.63 7.96
N PHE A 223 -8.44 -10.52 6.72
CA PHE A 223 -9.23 -10.73 5.52
C PHE A 223 -8.92 -12.09 4.90
N SER A 224 -9.96 -12.81 4.55
CA SER A 224 -9.89 -14.10 3.87
C SER A 224 -11.09 -14.30 2.96
N VAL A 225 -10.94 -15.19 1.99
CA VAL A 225 -11.99 -15.58 1.06
C VAL A 225 -12.14 -17.11 1.02
N ASP A 226 -13.29 -17.59 0.59
CA ASP A 226 -13.54 -19.00 0.31
C ASP A 226 -13.03 -19.39 -1.10
N LYS A 227 -13.31 -20.65 -1.49
CA LYS A 227 -12.94 -21.19 -2.82
C LYS A 227 -13.60 -20.46 -4.00
N ASP A 228 -14.72 -19.78 -3.75
CA ASP A 228 -15.47 -19.02 -4.76
C ASP A 228 -15.11 -17.52 -4.72
N ASN A 229 -14.01 -17.16 -4.04
CA ASN A 229 -13.51 -15.81 -3.86
C ASN A 229 -14.48 -14.87 -3.13
N ARG A 230 -15.35 -15.39 -2.27
CA ARG A 230 -16.26 -14.60 -1.43
C ARG A 230 -15.60 -14.29 -0.09
N PRO A 231 -15.79 -13.08 0.45
CA PRO A 231 -15.30 -12.74 1.78
C PRO A 231 -15.79 -13.70 2.85
N THR A 232 -14.92 -14.03 3.80
CA THR A 232 -15.23 -14.91 4.94
C THR A 232 -14.88 -14.26 6.28
N GLY A 233 -15.21 -14.94 7.37
CA GLY A 233 -14.88 -14.47 8.72
C GLY A 233 -15.51 -13.11 9.03
N THR A 234 -14.68 -12.14 9.38
CA THR A 234 -15.11 -10.78 9.76
C THR A 234 -15.94 -10.10 8.67
N TYR A 235 -15.68 -10.41 7.41
CA TYR A 235 -16.32 -9.80 6.25
C TYR A 235 -17.30 -10.74 5.53
N GLY A 236 -17.66 -11.87 6.15
CA GLY A 236 -18.54 -12.89 5.57
C GLY A 236 -20.01 -12.48 5.36
N ASN A 237 -20.36 -11.24 5.70
CA ASN A 237 -21.68 -10.66 5.40
C ASN A 237 -21.72 -9.95 4.03
N TYR A 238 -20.62 -9.97 3.26
CA TYR A 238 -20.54 -9.46 1.92
C TYR A 238 -20.42 -10.59 0.91
N ASP A 239 -21.00 -10.39 -0.28
CA ASP A 239 -21.01 -11.38 -1.37
C ASP A 239 -19.89 -11.17 -2.39
N GLY A 240 -19.25 -10.00 -2.36
CA GLY A 240 -18.18 -9.66 -3.28
C GLY A 240 -17.21 -8.62 -2.72
N TRP A 241 -16.05 -8.58 -3.33
CA TRP A 241 -15.04 -7.58 -3.05
C TRP A 241 -14.23 -7.24 -4.30
N VAL A 242 -13.60 -6.09 -4.26
CA VAL A 242 -12.62 -5.62 -5.23
C VAL A 242 -11.63 -4.76 -4.50
N ALA A 243 -10.39 -4.76 -4.95
CA ALA A 243 -9.41 -3.80 -4.47
C ALA A 243 -8.92 -2.91 -5.60
N GLU A 244 -8.55 -1.69 -5.25
CA GLU A 244 -7.88 -0.74 -6.13
C GLU A 244 -6.48 -0.49 -5.61
N ARG A 245 -5.50 -0.68 -6.50
CA ARG A 245 -4.11 -0.40 -6.21
C ARG A 245 -3.84 1.07 -6.36
N ILE A 246 -3.61 1.75 -5.27
CA ILE A 246 -3.21 3.15 -5.31
C ILE A 246 -1.78 3.24 -5.83
N CYS A 247 -1.61 3.94 -6.95
CA CYS A 247 -0.41 3.92 -7.77
C CYS A 247 0.87 4.49 -7.10
N ASN A 248 0.78 5.07 -5.93
CA ASN A 248 1.93 5.54 -5.13
C ASN A 248 2.03 4.74 -3.84
N LEU A 249 2.12 3.43 -3.98
CA LEU A 249 2.11 2.47 -2.88
C LEU A 249 3.05 2.83 -1.75
N ILE A 250 2.43 2.91 -0.60
CA ILE A 250 3.10 2.87 0.68
C ILE A 250 3.83 1.54 0.78
N GLY A 251 5.13 1.62 0.89
CA GLY A 251 5.93 0.56 1.47
C GLY A 251 6.31 -0.64 0.64
N SER A 252 5.91 -0.73 -0.62
CA SER A 252 6.47 -1.79 -1.46
C SER A 252 7.65 -1.33 -2.32
N LYS A 253 7.86 -0.01 -2.45
CA LYS A 253 8.83 0.49 -3.42
C LYS A 253 10.13 1.04 -2.84
N ASP A 254 10.16 1.61 -1.64
CA ASP A 254 11.40 2.22 -1.14
C ASP A 254 12.32 1.21 -0.43
N ASP A 255 11.79 0.32 0.41
CA ASP A 255 12.59 -0.76 0.99
C ASP A 255 12.89 -1.84 -0.05
N SER A 256 11.95 -2.10 -0.98
CA SER A 256 12.18 -3.03 -2.08
C SER A 256 13.13 -2.47 -3.14
N ILE A 257 13.17 -1.15 -3.38
CA ILE A 257 14.10 -0.53 -4.32
C ILE A 257 15.53 -0.60 -3.79
N LYS A 258 15.76 -0.43 -2.50
CA LYS A 258 17.10 -0.53 -1.90
C LYS A 258 17.70 -1.91 -2.01
N ASP A 259 16.87 -2.94 -1.86
CA ASP A 259 17.30 -4.34 -1.90
C ASP A 259 17.28 -4.93 -3.32
N ARG A 260 16.66 -4.22 -4.28
CA ARG A 260 16.62 -4.63 -5.69
C ARG A 260 17.86 -4.16 -6.44
N SER A 261 18.39 -5.04 -7.28
CA SER A 261 19.39 -4.65 -8.27
C SER A 261 18.80 -3.77 -9.36
N ASN A 262 19.62 -3.13 -10.18
CA ASN A 262 19.13 -2.38 -11.35
C ASN A 262 18.43 -3.29 -12.36
N SER A 263 18.84 -4.54 -12.44
CA SER A 263 18.17 -5.57 -13.26
C SER A 263 16.78 -5.91 -12.72
N ASP A 264 16.61 -6.07 -11.39
CA ASP A 264 15.31 -6.28 -10.78
C ASP A 264 14.37 -5.09 -11.01
N LEU A 265 14.91 -3.87 -10.94
CA LEU A 265 14.14 -2.66 -11.25
C LEU A 265 13.71 -2.63 -12.71
N ALA A 266 14.56 -3.03 -13.63
CA ALA A 266 14.21 -3.10 -15.05
C ALA A 266 13.11 -4.14 -15.34
N VAL A 267 13.17 -5.33 -14.71
CA VAL A 267 12.08 -6.32 -14.76
C VAL A 267 10.79 -5.72 -14.22
N GLY A 268 10.81 -5.11 -13.03
CA GLY A 268 9.64 -4.45 -12.45
C GLY A 268 9.06 -3.32 -13.33
N ILE A 269 9.91 -2.54 -14.03
CA ILE A 269 9.48 -1.53 -14.99
C ILE A 269 8.69 -2.17 -16.14
N LEU A 270 9.19 -3.25 -16.71
CA LEU A 270 8.54 -3.97 -17.81
C LEU A 270 7.17 -4.55 -17.39
N HIS A 271 7.04 -4.91 -16.13
CA HIS A 271 5.79 -5.43 -15.55
C HIS A 271 4.94 -4.34 -14.84
N GLY A 272 5.23 -3.05 -15.10
CA GLY A 272 4.37 -1.94 -14.67
C GLY A 272 4.46 -1.53 -13.20
N GLU A 273 5.43 -2.05 -12.43
CA GLU A 273 5.54 -1.79 -10.99
C GLU A 273 5.86 -0.32 -10.64
N TYR A 274 6.49 0.44 -11.54
CA TYR A 274 7.05 1.77 -11.23
C TYR A 274 6.39 2.92 -12.00
N GLY A 275 5.18 2.72 -12.53
CA GLY A 275 4.47 3.75 -13.30
C GLY A 275 5.23 4.19 -14.56
N SER A 276 5.08 5.45 -14.97
CA SER A 276 5.71 5.97 -16.19
C SER A 276 6.12 7.44 -16.05
N GLY A 277 6.92 7.91 -16.99
CA GLY A 277 7.28 9.33 -17.11
C GLY A 277 8.04 9.88 -15.90
N GLN A 278 7.64 11.07 -15.42
CA GLN A 278 8.32 11.76 -14.32
C GLN A 278 8.20 11.01 -13.01
N ASP A 279 7.03 10.39 -12.72
CA ASP A 279 6.81 9.62 -11.49
C ASP A 279 7.82 8.49 -11.32
N ARG A 280 8.16 7.79 -12.43
CA ARG A 280 9.20 6.75 -12.43
C ARG A 280 10.57 7.32 -12.14
N LYS A 281 10.92 8.49 -12.71
CA LYS A 281 12.20 9.15 -12.47
C LYS A 281 12.34 9.55 -11.01
N ASP A 282 11.31 10.18 -10.45
CA ASP A 282 11.30 10.63 -9.07
C ASP A 282 11.41 9.44 -8.09
N LEU A 283 10.81 8.31 -8.45
CA LEU A 283 10.86 7.10 -7.63
C LEU A 283 12.22 6.41 -7.67
N LEU A 284 12.81 6.25 -8.85
CA LEU A 284 14.07 5.51 -9.04
C LEU A 284 15.31 6.37 -8.85
N GLN A 285 15.18 7.70 -8.87
CA GLN A 285 16.23 8.68 -8.63
C GLN A 285 17.52 8.41 -9.45
N ASP A 286 18.64 8.29 -8.79
CA ASP A 286 19.96 8.02 -9.40
C ASP A 286 20.06 6.67 -10.14
N ARG A 287 19.13 5.76 -9.84
CA ARG A 287 19.07 4.43 -10.47
C ARG A 287 18.26 4.39 -11.77
N TYR A 288 17.49 5.46 -12.04
CA TYR A 288 16.57 5.50 -13.19
C TYR A 288 17.28 5.22 -14.52
N ASP A 289 18.39 5.94 -14.78
CA ASP A 289 19.07 5.86 -16.08
C ASP A 289 19.61 4.45 -16.35
N THR A 290 20.19 3.81 -15.32
CA THR A 290 20.71 2.44 -15.46
C THR A 290 19.59 1.44 -15.65
N ALA A 291 18.51 1.53 -14.86
CA ALA A 291 17.36 0.65 -15.01
C ALA A 291 16.69 0.82 -16.39
N GLN A 292 16.59 2.06 -16.88
CA GLN A 292 15.99 2.33 -18.20
C GLN A 292 16.85 1.81 -19.35
N LYS A 293 18.19 1.85 -19.26
CA LYS A 293 19.07 1.21 -20.22
C LYS A 293 18.85 -0.30 -20.30
N LEU A 294 18.72 -0.95 -19.15
CA LEU A 294 18.40 -2.37 -19.08
C LEU A 294 17.02 -2.69 -19.70
N VAL A 295 16.00 -1.87 -19.43
CA VAL A 295 14.69 -2.00 -20.08
C VAL A 295 14.83 -1.92 -21.60
N ASN A 296 15.55 -0.92 -22.09
CA ASN A 296 15.76 -0.73 -23.53
C ASN A 296 16.51 -1.91 -24.16
N TRP A 297 17.47 -2.49 -23.46
CA TRP A 297 18.18 -3.70 -23.87
C TRP A 297 17.25 -4.91 -23.91
N TYR A 298 16.48 -5.17 -22.86
CA TYR A 298 15.57 -6.33 -22.76
C TYR A 298 14.47 -6.32 -23.83
N LEU A 299 14.13 -5.16 -24.37
CA LEU A 299 13.15 -5.02 -25.45
C LEU A 299 13.74 -5.31 -26.83
N LYS A 300 15.07 -5.46 -26.96
CA LYS A 300 15.70 -5.84 -28.21
C LYS A 300 15.68 -7.37 -28.40
N PRO A 301 15.59 -7.88 -29.62
CA PRO A 301 15.65 -9.34 -29.88
C PRO A 301 16.90 -10.00 -29.26
N GLU A 302 18.06 -9.36 -29.40
CA GLU A 302 19.33 -9.83 -28.85
C GLU A 302 19.39 -9.79 -27.33
N GLY A 303 18.56 -8.98 -26.66
CA GLY A 303 18.42 -8.89 -25.20
C GLY A 303 17.46 -9.92 -24.60
N ARG A 304 16.74 -10.70 -25.41
CA ARG A 304 15.71 -11.63 -24.93
C ARG A 304 16.23 -12.66 -23.92
N ASN A 305 17.38 -13.26 -24.17
CA ASN A 305 17.98 -14.24 -23.26
C ASN A 305 18.38 -13.59 -21.93
N ASP A 306 18.96 -12.40 -21.98
CA ASP A 306 19.34 -11.63 -20.79
C ASP A 306 18.10 -11.24 -19.96
N TYR A 307 16.99 -10.87 -20.62
CA TYR A 307 15.71 -10.64 -19.97
C TYR A 307 15.17 -11.88 -19.23
N LEU A 308 15.22 -13.05 -19.87
CA LEU A 308 14.75 -14.28 -19.23
C LEU A 308 15.63 -14.70 -18.04
N ILE A 309 16.95 -14.47 -18.13
CA ILE A 309 17.86 -14.67 -17.00
C ILE A 309 17.52 -13.70 -15.87
N ALA A 310 17.30 -12.42 -16.18
CA ALA A 310 16.89 -11.41 -15.21
C ALA A 310 15.59 -11.78 -14.52
N CYS A 311 14.57 -12.20 -15.27
CA CYS A 311 13.30 -12.67 -14.74
C CYS A 311 13.46 -13.91 -13.83
N ALA A 312 14.28 -14.87 -14.22
CA ALA A 312 14.56 -16.04 -13.40
C ALA A 312 15.26 -15.68 -12.08
N MET A 313 16.25 -14.79 -12.12
CA MET A 313 16.89 -14.26 -10.91
C MET A 313 15.90 -13.50 -10.01
N PHE A 314 15.01 -12.73 -10.60
CA PHE A 314 13.93 -12.02 -9.92
C PHE A 314 12.97 -12.99 -9.19
N VAL A 315 12.63 -14.11 -9.83
CA VAL A 315 11.85 -15.20 -9.24
C VAL A 315 12.58 -15.85 -8.06
N LEU A 316 13.84 -16.19 -8.24
CA LEU A 316 14.66 -16.87 -7.22
C LEU A 316 14.89 -16.01 -5.98
N ARG A 317 14.83 -14.69 -6.12
CA ARG A 317 14.84 -13.73 -5.00
C ARG A 317 13.48 -13.52 -4.34
N GLY A 318 12.43 -14.17 -4.84
CA GLY A 318 11.09 -14.11 -4.26
C GLY A 318 10.23 -12.92 -4.71
N PHE A 319 10.66 -12.12 -5.69
CA PHE A 319 9.94 -10.90 -6.08
C PHE A 319 8.70 -11.15 -6.96
N ALA A 320 8.56 -12.30 -7.59
CA ALA A 320 7.44 -12.63 -8.47
C ALA A 320 6.37 -13.55 -7.85
N GLY A 321 6.45 -13.82 -6.54
CA GLY A 321 5.52 -14.73 -5.88
C GLY A 321 5.61 -16.18 -6.35
N ASN A 322 4.56 -16.98 -6.11
CA ASN A 322 4.51 -18.41 -6.42
C ASN A 322 3.24 -18.78 -7.19
N GLY A 323 3.29 -19.89 -7.92
CA GLY A 323 2.13 -20.50 -8.61
C GLY A 323 1.44 -19.52 -9.54
N ASP A 324 0.12 -19.34 -9.37
CA ASP A 324 -0.70 -18.49 -10.25
C ASP A 324 -0.32 -17.01 -10.22
N ILE A 325 0.20 -16.52 -9.08
CA ILE A 325 0.73 -15.14 -8.98
C ILE A 325 1.85 -14.94 -9.98
N ARG A 326 2.81 -15.86 -10.04
CA ARG A 326 3.93 -15.82 -10.98
C ARG A 326 3.45 -15.92 -12.43
N LYS A 327 2.43 -16.75 -12.70
CA LYS A 327 1.82 -16.85 -14.04
C LYS A 327 1.18 -15.52 -14.45
N GLU A 328 0.44 -14.90 -13.55
CA GLU A 328 -0.18 -13.61 -13.80
C GLU A 328 0.88 -12.51 -14.00
N TYR A 329 1.94 -12.52 -13.19
CA TYR A 329 3.01 -11.54 -13.26
C TYR A 329 3.74 -11.56 -14.59
N PHE A 330 4.12 -12.75 -15.10
CA PHE A 330 4.86 -12.89 -16.35
C PHE A 330 3.97 -13.07 -17.59
N GLY A 331 2.69 -13.37 -17.42
CA GLY A 331 1.75 -13.56 -18.53
C GLY A 331 2.27 -14.56 -19.57
N SER A 332 2.41 -14.13 -20.83
CA SER A 332 2.91 -14.97 -21.93
C SER A 332 4.36 -15.43 -21.76
N ASP A 333 5.14 -14.76 -20.94
CA ASP A 333 6.56 -15.11 -20.70
C ASP A 333 6.74 -16.18 -19.61
N TYR A 334 5.65 -16.55 -18.92
CA TYR A 334 5.73 -17.44 -17.75
C TYR A 334 6.48 -18.76 -18.02
N ASP A 335 6.15 -19.45 -19.11
CA ASP A 335 6.73 -20.77 -19.41
C ASP A 335 8.23 -20.65 -19.69
N ASP A 336 8.65 -19.63 -20.45
CA ASP A 336 10.04 -19.34 -20.73
C ASP A 336 10.81 -18.99 -19.45
N VAL A 337 10.24 -18.15 -18.60
CA VAL A 337 10.83 -17.76 -17.31
C VAL A 337 10.94 -18.97 -16.39
N GLN A 338 9.88 -19.78 -16.27
CA GLN A 338 9.89 -20.97 -15.42
C GLN A 338 10.91 -22.01 -15.94
N SER A 339 11.03 -22.17 -17.24
CA SER A 339 12.05 -23.03 -17.86
C SER A 339 13.45 -22.54 -17.50
N LYS A 340 13.70 -21.23 -17.53
CA LYS A 340 14.98 -20.65 -17.13
C LYS A 340 15.24 -20.82 -15.63
N VAL A 341 14.23 -20.67 -14.77
CA VAL A 341 14.34 -20.97 -13.33
C VAL A 341 14.74 -22.43 -13.09
N ASN A 342 14.04 -23.35 -13.74
CA ASN A 342 14.32 -24.80 -13.60
C ASN A 342 15.74 -25.15 -14.08
N TRP A 343 16.17 -24.51 -15.18
CA TRP A 343 17.54 -24.68 -15.69
C TRP A 343 18.59 -24.20 -14.69
N ILE A 344 18.42 -23.02 -14.08
CA ILE A 344 19.33 -22.49 -13.05
C ILE A 344 19.40 -23.39 -11.81
N LEU A 345 18.29 -24.05 -11.47
CA LEU A 345 18.20 -24.94 -10.32
C LEU A 345 18.63 -26.39 -10.63
N SER A 346 18.98 -26.71 -11.87
CA SER A 346 19.38 -28.06 -12.25
C SER A 346 20.88 -28.35 -11.96
N ASP A 347 21.21 -29.60 -11.78
CA ASP A 347 22.60 -30.04 -11.63
C ASP A 347 23.46 -29.85 -12.89
N LEU A 348 22.82 -29.52 -14.00
CA LEU A 348 23.47 -29.26 -15.30
C LEU A 348 23.75 -27.77 -15.54
N PHE A 349 23.43 -26.91 -14.54
CA PHE A 349 23.62 -25.48 -14.69
C PHE A 349 25.10 -25.09 -14.67
N GLU A 350 25.57 -24.51 -15.75
CA GLU A 350 26.88 -23.86 -15.85
C GLU A 350 26.67 -22.37 -16.11
N LYS A 351 27.44 -21.53 -15.41
CA LYS A 351 27.39 -20.07 -15.61
C LYS A 351 28.10 -19.67 -16.87
N ASP A 352 27.31 -19.33 -17.90
CA ASP A 352 27.83 -18.74 -19.14
C ASP A 352 28.09 -17.21 -18.98
N VAL A 353 28.63 -16.59 -20.01
CA VAL A 353 28.96 -15.16 -20.02
C VAL A 353 27.72 -14.29 -19.83
N ASP A 354 26.57 -14.69 -20.39
CA ASP A 354 25.31 -13.95 -20.24
C ASP A 354 24.85 -13.97 -18.78
N PHE A 355 24.88 -15.15 -18.16
CA PHE A 355 24.50 -15.28 -16.75
C PHE A 355 25.45 -14.49 -15.82
N LEU A 356 26.76 -14.60 -16.04
CA LEU A 356 27.76 -13.87 -15.25
C LEU A 356 27.64 -12.35 -15.43
N ALA A 357 27.34 -11.89 -16.65
CA ALA A 357 27.07 -10.47 -16.91
C ALA A 357 25.82 -10.01 -16.13
N MET A 358 24.76 -10.83 -16.08
CA MET A 358 23.58 -10.54 -15.28
C MET A 358 23.87 -10.57 -13.78
N GLU A 359 24.72 -11.46 -13.27
CA GLU A 359 25.19 -11.41 -11.88
C GLU A 359 25.95 -10.11 -11.56
N VAL A 360 26.77 -9.64 -12.47
CA VAL A 360 27.47 -8.34 -12.33
C VAL A 360 26.48 -7.19 -12.26
N LEU A 361 25.49 -7.14 -13.16
CA LEU A 361 24.43 -6.12 -13.18
C LEU A 361 23.52 -6.17 -11.94
N ASN A 362 23.39 -7.35 -11.34
CA ASN A 362 22.69 -7.58 -10.08
C ASN A 362 23.54 -7.28 -8.83
N GLY A 363 24.79 -6.82 -9.00
CA GLY A 363 25.66 -6.44 -7.88
C GLY A 363 26.27 -7.61 -7.09
N LEU A 364 26.18 -8.85 -7.62
CA LEU A 364 26.71 -10.05 -6.95
C LEU A 364 28.24 -10.14 -7.00
N TRP A 365 28.85 -9.44 -7.93
CA TRP A 365 30.29 -9.28 -8.05
C TRP A 365 30.69 -7.85 -7.64
N ARG A 366 31.75 -7.71 -6.89
CA ARG A 366 32.28 -6.43 -6.41
C ARG A 366 32.38 -5.38 -7.55
N SER A 367 32.97 -4.24 -7.34
CA SER A 367 33.13 -3.21 -8.36
C SER A 367 34.63 -2.96 -8.67
N GLY A 368 34.90 -2.38 -9.84
CA GLY A 368 36.25 -1.96 -10.24
C GLY A 368 37.29 -3.10 -10.24
N PRO A 369 38.51 -2.84 -9.75
CA PRO A 369 39.59 -3.83 -9.72
C PRO A 369 39.23 -5.10 -8.94
N ASP A 370 38.46 -4.99 -7.86
CA ASP A 370 38.03 -6.11 -7.04
C ASP A 370 37.12 -7.06 -7.81
N ARG A 371 36.28 -6.54 -8.73
CA ARG A 371 35.46 -7.36 -9.64
C ARG A 371 36.35 -8.19 -10.55
N LYS A 372 37.35 -7.55 -11.17
CA LYS A 372 38.27 -8.25 -12.08
C LYS A 372 38.96 -9.39 -11.34
N LYS A 373 39.51 -9.09 -10.16
CA LYS A 373 40.16 -10.11 -9.34
C LYS A 373 39.20 -11.26 -8.97
N ALA A 374 37.99 -10.94 -8.49
CA ALA A 374 37.03 -11.96 -8.04
C ALA A 374 36.59 -12.89 -9.17
N LEU A 375 36.30 -12.35 -10.36
CA LEU A 375 35.91 -13.15 -11.53
C LEU A 375 37.08 -14.01 -12.03
N THR A 376 38.28 -13.45 -12.09
CA THR A 376 39.48 -14.20 -12.51
C THR A 376 39.84 -15.31 -11.52
N ASP A 377 39.79 -15.03 -10.21
CA ASP A 377 40.03 -16.03 -9.15
C ASP A 377 38.99 -17.17 -9.20
N ALA A 378 37.78 -16.89 -9.64
CA ALA A 378 36.73 -17.88 -9.86
C ALA A 378 36.86 -18.64 -11.21
N GLY A 379 37.89 -18.35 -12.01
CA GLY A 379 38.15 -19.04 -13.28
C GLY A 379 37.36 -18.48 -14.47
N HIS A 380 36.76 -17.28 -14.35
CA HIS A 380 35.95 -16.68 -15.39
C HIS A 380 36.76 -15.64 -16.20
N ASP A 381 36.46 -15.51 -17.49
CA ASP A 381 37.03 -14.51 -18.39
C ASP A 381 36.38 -13.13 -18.11
N TYR A 382 37.07 -12.32 -17.29
CA TYR A 382 36.61 -10.97 -16.96
C TYR A 382 36.34 -10.08 -18.16
N ASP A 383 37.21 -10.14 -19.17
CA ASP A 383 37.12 -9.19 -20.29
C ASP A 383 35.92 -9.51 -21.20
N GLN A 384 35.57 -10.79 -21.37
CA GLN A 384 34.33 -11.19 -22.05
C GLN A 384 33.09 -10.75 -21.27
N ILE A 385 33.06 -11.00 -19.94
CA ILE A 385 31.93 -10.63 -19.08
C ILE A 385 31.75 -9.11 -19.07
N GLN A 386 32.84 -8.35 -18.91
CA GLN A 386 32.77 -6.87 -18.86
C GLN A 386 32.36 -6.30 -20.22
N SER A 387 32.79 -6.90 -21.34
CA SER A 387 32.34 -6.52 -22.68
C SER A 387 30.83 -6.71 -22.83
N LYS A 388 30.28 -7.82 -22.35
CA LYS A 388 28.84 -8.07 -22.37
C LYS A 388 28.10 -7.06 -21.49
N VAL A 389 28.58 -6.79 -20.26
CA VAL A 389 28.00 -5.74 -19.37
C VAL A 389 27.99 -4.37 -20.05
N ASN A 390 29.07 -3.98 -20.70
CA ASN A 390 29.17 -2.71 -21.43
C ASN A 390 28.20 -2.65 -22.63
N LEU A 391 28.06 -3.75 -23.34
CA LEU A 391 27.08 -3.87 -24.46
C LEU A 391 25.64 -3.67 -23.95
N ILE A 392 25.28 -4.28 -22.83
CA ILE A 392 23.94 -4.18 -22.22
C ILE A 392 23.65 -2.73 -21.77
N LEU A 393 24.66 -2.01 -21.27
CA LEU A 393 24.52 -0.66 -20.74
C LEU A 393 24.76 0.45 -21.77
N SER A 394 25.11 0.11 -23.02
CA SER A 394 25.26 1.09 -24.09
C SER A 394 23.91 1.55 -24.61
#